data_3173fa80aa9e4f3e6c8346cbd07072a2
#
_entry.id   3173fa80aa9e4f3e6c8346cbd07072a2
#
_cell.length_a   1.000
_cell.length_b   1.000
_cell.length_c   1.000
_cell.angle_alpha   90.00
_cell.angle_beta   90.00
_cell.angle_gamma   90.00
#
_symmetry.space_group_name_H-M   'P 1'
#
loop_
_entity.id
_entity.type
_entity.pdbx_description
1 polymer ?
#
loop_
_entity_poly.entity_id
_entity_poly.type
_entity_poly.pdbx_seq_one_letter_code
_entity_poly.pdbx_strand_id
1 'polypeptide(L)'
;SSKTSGKKPFFLYYASNSNHGPYTPDKKIGGKAVIGAGRMVSGKKTNVRGDYVYENDVALGRLLDFLKTTDDPRRPGKKLMGNTIVVFTSDNGAEISAKAATGPFRSNKGSVYEGGHRVPFLVAWPDGRVGDGDEKSSGETSNALIGLQDMYATFSRILNVPLPDLRNGAKGAEDSFSVLSAWRGEELASRPMIFNDHKEGKDGAASALRLDDPEVGGRIINGKWKIFFDATLLREGKARPVELFNLADDPMEQTNRLKDGDLRPLLEHLVEQALWHRNSGGHRLAIFTTPKRLILDWRKKKQPTGLRITLATKGGKPTMNEEGLGIAGGGTPQVDSGEAILISFGQDVLIESAAIVAGTGTCGGFYQIGDKAPLAIYCVDADNDSKDQQGILSDLGVLKAGEILRLDSSPHYGVEAPGNWRLRELIVRTLD
;
A
#
# COMPACT_ATOMS: atom_id res chain seq x y z
N SER A 1 -13.95 -15.89 25.74
CA SER A 1 -14.77 -14.85 25.10
C SER A 1 -14.60 -13.54 25.85
N SER A 2 -13.71 -12.67 25.40
CA SER A 2 -13.62 -11.34 25.93
C SER A 2 -14.96 -10.63 25.66
N LYS A 3 -15.66 -10.24 26.70
CA LYS A 3 -16.68 -9.21 26.64
C LYS A 3 -15.94 -7.91 26.27
N THR A 4 -15.56 -7.74 25.00
CA THR A 4 -15.17 -6.44 24.50
C THR A 4 -16.36 -5.54 24.73
N SER A 5 -16.14 -4.49 25.52
CA SER A 5 -17.15 -3.42 25.62
C SER A 5 -17.51 -3.07 24.18
N GLY A 6 -18.79 -3.16 23.78
CA GLY A 6 -19.26 -3.04 22.40
C GLY A 6 -18.98 -1.71 21.69
N LYS A 7 -18.04 -0.91 22.21
CA LYS A 7 -17.62 0.40 21.71
C LYS A 7 -16.24 0.39 21.01
N LYS A 8 -15.40 -0.64 21.21
CA LYS A 8 -14.05 -0.68 20.62
C LYS A 8 -14.00 -1.58 19.40
N PRO A 9 -13.24 -1.22 18.34
CA PRO A 9 -12.94 -2.12 17.25
C PRO A 9 -12.10 -3.29 17.74
N PHE A 10 -12.07 -4.38 16.99
CA PHE A 10 -11.16 -5.50 17.24
C PHE A 10 -10.13 -5.61 16.13
N PHE A 11 -8.99 -6.21 16.46
CA PHE A 11 -8.00 -6.70 15.51
C PHE A 11 -7.77 -8.18 15.81
N LEU A 12 -7.86 -9.01 14.78
CA LEU A 12 -7.60 -10.44 14.85
C LEU A 12 -6.51 -10.81 13.83
N TYR A 13 -5.36 -11.28 14.34
CA TYR A 13 -4.36 -11.95 13.52
C TYR A 13 -4.50 -13.46 13.75
N TYR A 14 -4.99 -14.16 12.73
CA TYR A 14 -5.21 -15.59 12.76
C TYR A 14 -4.12 -16.28 11.94
N ALA A 15 -3.04 -16.69 12.61
CA ALA A 15 -1.98 -17.48 12.00
C ALA A 15 -2.34 -18.97 12.11
N SER A 16 -2.90 -19.51 11.04
CA SER A 16 -3.20 -20.94 10.97
C SER A 16 -1.93 -21.74 10.82
N ASN A 17 -1.83 -22.86 11.54
CA ASN A 17 -0.80 -23.87 11.29
C ASN A 17 -1.18 -24.83 10.14
N SER A 18 -2.41 -24.77 9.67
CA SER A 18 -2.85 -25.53 8.49
C SER A 18 -2.03 -25.16 7.26
N ASN A 19 -1.67 -26.18 6.49
CA ASN A 19 -0.83 -26.17 5.31
C ASN A 19 0.70 -26.21 5.58
N HIS A 20 1.21 -26.04 6.80
CA HIS A 20 2.62 -26.29 7.12
C HIS A 20 2.83 -27.77 7.52
N GLY A 21 3.97 -28.33 7.12
CA GLY A 21 4.34 -29.69 7.54
C GLY A 21 4.63 -29.79 9.06
N PRO A 22 4.34 -30.91 9.72
CA PRO A 22 3.70 -32.12 9.19
C PRO A 22 2.21 -31.92 8.89
N TYR A 23 1.71 -32.55 7.82
CA TYR A 23 0.32 -32.37 7.39
C TYR A 23 -0.62 -33.19 8.25
N THR A 24 -1.27 -32.56 9.19
CA THR A 24 -2.14 -33.17 10.19
C THR A 24 -3.53 -32.52 10.22
N PRO A 25 -4.30 -32.59 9.10
CA PRO A 25 -5.62 -31.97 9.08
C PRO A 25 -6.56 -32.62 10.11
N ASP A 26 -7.43 -31.82 10.70
CA ASP A 26 -8.49 -32.30 11.58
C ASP A 26 -9.51 -33.16 10.82
N LYS A 27 -10.14 -34.11 11.50
CA LYS A 27 -11.22 -34.90 10.89
C LYS A 27 -12.40 -34.02 10.51
N LYS A 28 -12.73 -33.06 11.38
CA LYS A 28 -13.87 -32.15 11.22
C LYS A 28 -13.62 -30.81 11.91
N ILE A 29 -14.11 -29.74 11.33
CA ILE A 29 -14.18 -28.40 11.94
C ILE A 29 -15.63 -27.97 11.99
N GLY A 30 -16.16 -27.69 13.19
CA GLY A 30 -17.54 -27.26 13.39
C GLY A 30 -18.57 -28.18 12.75
N GLY A 31 -18.32 -29.49 12.79
CA GLY A 31 -19.17 -30.52 12.19
C GLY A 31 -18.92 -30.80 10.70
N LYS A 32 -18.23 -29.90 9.98
CA LYS A 32 -17.87 -30.05 8.55
C LYS A 32 -16.66 -30.97 8.40
N ALA A 33 -16.78 -32.01 7.58
CA ALA A 33 -15.67 -32.94 7.32
C ALA A 33 -14.52 -32.22 6.61
N VAL A 34 -13.28 -32.57 6.95
CA VAL A 34 -12.05 -32.03 6.36
C VAL A 34 -11.27 -33.15 5.67
N ILE A 35 -10.82 -34.17 6.40
CA ILE A 35 -10.07 -35.30 5.80
C ILE A 35 -10.91 -35.97 4.72
N GLY A 36 -10.33 -36.10 3.52
CA GLY A 36 -10.96 -36.69 2.35
C GLY A 36 -12.02 -35.81 1.66
N ALA A 37 -12.24 -34.59 2.16
CA ALA A 37 -13.20 -33.63 1.63
C ALA A 37 -12.61 -32.64 0.65
N GLY A 38 -11.30 -32.37 0.71
CA GLY A 38 -10.61 -31.47 -0.21
C GLY A 38 -10.74 -31.90 -1.67
N ARG A 39 -10.86 -30.93 -2.57
CA ARG A 39 -11.00 -31.14 -4.01
C ARG A 39 -10.06 -30.24 -4.77
N MET A 40 -9.52 -30.78 -5.85
CA MET A 40 -8.83 -29.99 -6.88
C MET A 40 -9.85 -29.23 -7.72
N VAL A 41 -9.40 -28.24 -8.48
CA VAL A 41 -10.24 -27.51 -9.47
C VAL A 41 -10.91 -28.48 -10.46
N SER A 42 -10.24 -29.58 -10.79
CA SER A 42 -10.80 -30.65 -11.62
C SER A 42 -11.89 -31.50 -10.96
N GLY A 43 -12.25 -31.23 -9.70
CA GLY A 43 -13.19 -32.02 -8.90
C GLY A 43 -12.62 -33.30 -8.28
N LYS A 44 -11.40 -33.71 -8.66
CA LYS A 44 -10.73 -34.89 -8.09
C LYS A 44 -10.38 -34.65 -6.61
N LYS A 45 -10.35 -35.74 -5.81
CA LYS A 45 -9.89 -35.69 -4.43
C LYS A 45 -8.43 -35.22 -4.35
N THR A 46 -8.12 -34.44 -3.33
CA THR A 46 -6.74 -34.04 -3.04
C THR A 46 -6.01 -35.12 -2.24
N ASN A 47 -4.74 -34.85 -1.92
CA ASN A 47 -3.97 -35.61 -0.92
C ASN A 47 -4.16 -34.97 0.48
N VAL A 48 -3.52 -35.52 1.49
CA VAL A 48 -3.59 -35.05 2.89
C VAL A 48 -3.20 -33.58 3.04
N ARG A 49 -2.25 -33.07 2.24
CA ARG A 49 -1.91 -31.65 2.23
C ARG A 49 -3.04 -30.81 1.65
N GLY A 50 -3.68 -31.26 0.59
CA GLY A 50 -4.84 -30.55 0.03
C GLY A 50 -6.04 -30.52 0.99
N ASP A 51 -6.24 -31.58 1.78
CA ASP A 51 -7.21 -31.57 2.86
C ASP A 51 -6.82 -30.54 3.93
N TYR A 52 -5.53 -30.37 4.21
CA TYR A 52 -5.04 -29.38 5.17
C TYR A 52 -5.21 -27.95 4.65
N VAL A 53 -5.05 -27.71 3.33
CA VAL A 53 -5.45 -26.43 2.69
C VAL A 53 -6.95 -26.20 2.83
N TYR A 54 -7.76 -27.24 2.57
CA TYR A 54 -9.22 -27.17 2.71
C TYR A 54 -9.66 -26.89 4.16
N GLU A 55 -8.87 -27.29 5.15
CA GLU A 55 -9.09 -26.91 6.55
C GLU A 55 -9.09 -25.40 6.74
N ASN A 56 -8.13 -24.68 6.12
CA ASN A 56 -8.10 -23.22 6.14
C ASN A 56 -9.36 -22.62 5.51
N ASP A 57 -9.82 -23.18 4.38
CA ASP A 57 -11.04 -22.74 3.71
C ASP A 57 -12.27 -22.89 4.62
N VAL A 58 -12.39 -24.02 5.29
CA VAL A 58 -13.48 -24.28 6.26
C VAL A 58 -13.40 -23.31 7.44
N ALA A 59 -12.20 -23.04 7.96
CA ALA A 59 -12.00 -22.11 9.07
C ALA A 59 -12.37 -20.68 8.68
N LEU A 60 -11.91 -20.23 7.51
CA LEU A 60 -12.24 -18.91 6.97
C LEU A 60 -13.77 -18.79 6.74
N GLY A 61 -14.39 -19.79 6.13
CA GLY A 61 -15.85 -19.81 5.92
C GLY A 61 -16.61 -19.57 7.22
N ARG A 62 -16.22 -20.23 8.32
CA ARG A 62 -16.84 -20.03 9.64
C ARG A 62 -16.63 -18.62 10.20
N LEU A 63 -15.46 -18.03 9.99
CA LEU A 63 -15.20 -16.63 10.38
C LEU A 63 -16.08 -15.68 9.61
N LEU A 64 -16.21 -15.89 8.29
CA LEU A 64 -17.08 -15.08 7.43
C LEU A 64 -18.56 -15.23 7.83
N ASP A 65 -19.04 -16.45 8.09
CA ASP A 65 -20.41 -16.70 8.57
C ASP A 65 -20.67 -15.96 9.88
N PHE A 66 -19.73 -15.98 10.80
CA PHE A 66 -19.82 -15.23 12.06
C PHE A 66 -19.94 -13.72 11.82
N LEU A 67 -19.11 -13.15 10.95
CA LEU A 67 -19.15 -11.72 10.63
C LEU A 67 -20.46 -11.31 9.92
N LYS A 68 -20.98 -12.17 9.04
CA LYS A 68 -22.22 -11.95 8.29
C LYS A 68 -23.48 -12.04 9.15
N THR A 69 -23.47 -12.88 10.18
CA THR A 69 -24.64 -13.14 11.02
C THR A 69 -24.67 -12.31 12.29
N THR A 70 -23.53 -11.87 12.81
CA THR A 70 -23.40 -11.13 14.07
C THR A 70 -23.69 -9.65 13.87
N ASP A 71 -24.56 -9.09 14.73
CA ASP A 71 -24.84 -7.65 14.73
C ASP A 71 -23.61 -6.84 15.20
N ASP A 72 -23.37 -5.70 14.55
CA ASP A 72 -22.34 -4.76 15.00
C ASP A 72 -22.87 -3.95 16.18
N PRO A 73 -22.34 -4.12 17.39
CA PRO A 73 -22.84 -3.42 18.58
C PRO A 73 -22.58 -1.91 18.55
N ARG A 74 -21.77 -1.43 17.60
CA ARG A 74 -21.47 -0.01 17.40
C ARG A 74 -22.40 0.62 16.36
N ARG A 75 -23.08 -0.18 15.55
CA ARG A 75 -23.91 0.28 14.42
C ARG A 75 -25.24 -0.48 14.38
N PRO A 76 -26.27 0.01 15.09
CA PRO A 76 -27.56 -0.67 15.15
C PRO A 76 -28.11 -1.00 13.77
N GLY A 77 -28.58 -2.23 13.59
CA GLY A 77 -29.15 -2.73 12.32
C GLY A 77 -28.13 -3.10 11.24
N LYS A 78 -26.82 -3.06 11.54
CA LYS A 78 -25.76 -3.49 10.63
C LYS A 78 -25.06 -4.73 11.17
N LYS A 79 -24.50 -5.54 10.24
CA LYS A 79 -23.68 -6.71 10.57
C LYS A 79 -22.19 -6.33 10.66
N LEU A 80 -21.42 -7.11 11.43
CA LEU A 80 -19.97 -6.90 11.55
C LEU A 80 -19.27 -6.91 10.20
N MET A 81 -19.68 -7.77 9.26
CA MET A 81 -19.04 -7.91 7.95
C MET A 81 -18.95 -6.58 7.19
N GLY A 82 -19.97 -5.72 7.27
CA GLY A 82 -19.96 -4.44 6.54
C GLY A 82 -18.72 -3.59 6.83
N ASN A 83 -18.32 -3.48 8.12
CA ASN A 83 -17.17 -2.66 8.53
C ASN A 83 -16.03 -3.49 9.13
N THR A 84 -15.80 -4.67 8.60
CA THR A 84 -14.64 -5.50 8.93
C THR A 84 -13.79 -5.69 7.69
N ILE A 85 -12.51 -5.33 7.77
CA ILE A 85 -11.53 -5.64 6.75
C ILE A 85 -11.12 -7.09 6.96
N VAL A 86 -11.35 -7.93 5.96
CA VAL A 86 -10.91 -9.32 5.95
C VAL A 86 -9.77 -9.45 4.93
N VAL A 87 -8.59 -9.84 5.39
CA VAL A 87 -7.44 -10.13 4.54
C VAL A 87 -7.11 -11.60 4.67
N PHE A 88 -7.04 -12.30 3.54
CA PHE A 88 -6.55 -13.68 3.46
C PHE A 88 -5.30 -13.74 2.59
N THR A 89 -4.23 -14.31 3.13
CA THR A 89 -2.96 -14.44 2.42
C THR A 89 -2.13 -15.60 2.98
N SER A 90 -0.95 -15.83 2.40
CA SER A 90 0.09 -16.71 2.93
C SER A 90 1.36 -15.90 3.18
N ASP A 91 2.19 -16.35 4.10
CA ASP A 91 3.47 -15.71 4.47
C ASP A 91 4.57 -15.91 3.40
N ASN A 92 4.54 -17.02 2.69
CA ASN A 92 5.51 -17.41 1.66
C ASN A 92 4.93 -18.45 0.69
N GLY A 93 5.67 -18.74 -0.36
CA GLY A 93 5.31 -19.75 -1.35
C GLY A 93 5.32 -21.18 -0.79
N ALA A 94 4.91 -22.13 -1.61
CA ALA A 94 4.76 -23.52 -1.21
C ALA A 94 6.10 -24.18 -0.83
N GLU A 95 6.06 -25.13 0.09
CA GLU A 95 7.23 -25.89 0.52
C GLU A 95 7.74 -26.86 -0.57
N ILE A 96 9.06 -27.12 -0.58
CA ILE A 96 9.72 -27.98 -1.56
C ILE A 96 9.20 -29.42 -1.56
N SER A 97 8.77 -29.92 -0.42
CA SER A 97 8.20 -31.27 -0.27
C SER A 97 6.86 -31.48 -0.96
N ALA A 98 6.23 -30.39 -1.35
CA ALA A 98 4.90 -30.37 -1.95
C ALA A 98 4.97 -30.22 -3.48
N LYS A 99 5.55 -31.18 -4.17
CA LYS A 99 5.90 -31.21 -5.60
C LYS A 99 4.93 -30.58 -6.62
N ALA A 100 3.70 -30.33 -6.27
CA ALA A 100 2.68 -29.76 -7.16
C ALA A 100 2.07 -28.45 -6.62
N ALA A 101 2.65 -27.85 -5.62
CA ALA A 101 1.99 -26.81 -4.85
C ALA A 101 2.38 -25.37 -5.23
N THR A 102 3.42 -25.18 -6.03
CA THR A 102 3.85 -23.89 -6.56
C THR A 102 3.09 -23.45 -7.81
N GLY A 103 2.22 -24.34 -8.32
CA GLY A 103 1.58 -24.13 -9.61
C GLY A 103 2.62 -24.04 -10.75
N PRO A 104 2.47 -23.11 -11.69
CA PRO A 104 3.40 -22.97 -12.82
C PRO A 104 4.68 -22.21 -12.46
N PHE A 105 4.77 -21.58 -11.29
CA PHE A 105 5.86 -20.68 -10.95
C PHE A 105 7.16 -21.42 -10.61
N ARG A 106 8.28 -20.80 -11.01
CA ARG A 106 9.62 -21.35 -10.76
C ARG A 106 9.92 -21.37 -9.27
N SER A 107 10.56 -22.47 -8.81
CA SER A 107 11.04 -22.64 -7.41
C SER A 107 9.91 -22.71 -6.37
N ASN A 108 10.22 -22.41 -5.11
CA ASN A 108 9.36 -22.61 -3.93
C ASN A 108 9.84 -21.75 -2.74
N LYS A 109 9.20 -21.90 -1.58
CA LYS A 109 9.53 -21.24 -0.31
C LYS A 109 11.03 -21.06 -0.10
N GLY A 110 11.42 -19.84 0.27
CA GLY A 110 12.80 -19.44 0.52
C GLY A 110 13.55 -18.94 -0.68
N SER A 111 12.94 -18.88 -1.85
CA SER A 111 13.54 -18.41 -3.10
C SER A 111 13.03 -17.04 -3.50
N VAL A 112 13.85 -16.27 -4.21
CA VAL A 112 13.46 -15.00 -4.85
C VAL A 112 12.74 -15.19 -6.20
N TYR A 113 12.60 -16.41 -6.72
CA TYR A 113 11.74 -16.72 -7.87
C TYR A 113 10.26 -16.68 -7.49
N GLU A 114 9.39 -16.49 -8.49
CA GLU A 114 7.95 -16.29 -8.25
C GLU A 114 7.30 -17.37 -7.37
N GLY A 115 7.70 -18.64 -7.48
CA GLY A 115 7.18 -19.72 -6.65
C GLY A 115 7.55 -19.62 -5.16
N GLY A 116 8.54 -18.80 -4.81
CA GLY A 116 8.98 -18.60 -3.43
C GLY A 116 8.19 -17.56 -2.66
N HIS A 117 7.61 -16.57 -3.33
CA HIS A 117 7.00 -15.41 -2.67
C HIS A 117 5.68 -14.94 -3.29
N ARG A 118 5.29 -15.41 -4.48
CA ARG A 118 3.99 -15.08 -5.06
C ARG A 118 2.90 -15.92 -4.43
N VAL A 119 2.16 -15.30 -3.53
CA VAL A 119 1.12 -15.93 -2.71
C VAL A 119 -0.26 -15.38 -3.05
N PRO A 120 -1.35 -16.12 -2.76
CA PRO A 120 -2.69 -15.56 -2.84
C PRO A 120 -2.82 -14.37 -1.89
N PHE A 121 -3.47 -13.31 -2.35
CA PHE A 121 -3.86 -12.16 -1.53
C PHE A 121 -5.28 -11.75 -1.90
N LEU A 122 -6.18 -11.87 -0.94
CA LEU A 122 -7.59 -11.50 -1.10
C LEU A 122 -7.96 -10.53 0.01
N VAL A 123 -8.72 -9.52 -0.34
CA VAL A 123 -9.21 -8.54 0.63
C VAL A 123 -10.66 -8.20 0.36
N ALA A 124 -11.43 -8.04 1.43
CA ALA A 124 -12.82 -7.60 1.37
C ALA A 124 -13.10 -6.59 2.49
N TRP A 125 -13.78 -5.49 2.16
CA TRP A 125 -14.25 -4.49 3.12
C TRP A 125 -15.42 -3.71 2.49
N PRO A 126 -16.66 -4.18 2.63
CA PRO A 126 -17.81 -3.60 1.95
C PRO A 126 -17.99 -2.09 2.19
N ASP A 127 -17.98 -1.64 3.44
CA ASP A 127 -18.14 -0.21 3.76
C ASP A 127 -16.94 0.65 3.28
N GLY A 128 -15.77 0.04 3.07
CA GLY A 128 -14.58 0.68 2.52
C GLY A 128 -14.51 0.67 1.00
N ARG A 129 -15.52 0.14 0.32
CA ARG A 129 -15.55 -0.05 -1.14
C ARG A 129 -14.38 -0.92 -1.64
N VAL A 130 -14.11 -2.01 -0.94
CA VAL A 130 -13.15 -3.04 -1.35
C VAL A 130 -13.92 -4.31 -1.65
N GLY A 131 -13.98 -4.67 -2.93
CA GLY A 131 -14.93 -5.64 -3.46
C GLY A 131 -16.30 -5.02 -3.73
N ASP A 132 -17.11 -5.70 -4.54
CA ASP A 132 -18.44 -5.25 -4.95
C ASP A 132 -19.55 -5.56 -3.91
N GLY A 133 -19.23 -6.38 -2.91
CA GLY A 133 -20.18 -6.82 -1.89
C GLY A 133 -21.18 -7.88 -2.36
N ASP A 134 -21.08 -8.33 -3.60
CA ASP A 134 -21.91 -9.42 -4.14
C ASP A 134 -21.19 -10.78 -4.01
N GLU A 135 -21.68 -11.65 -3.17
CA GLU A 135 -21.14 -12.99 -2.97
C GLU A 135 -21.26 -13.90 -4.21
N LYS A 136 -22.04 -13.52 -5.19
CA LYS A 136 -22.27 -14.27 -6.43
C LYS A 136 -21.32 -13.86 -7.54
N SER A 137 -20.68 -12.71 -7.42
CA SER A 137 -19.68 -12.23 -8.36
C SER A 137 -18.34 -12.94 -8.16
N SER A 138 -17.51 -12.96 -9.20
CA SER A 138 -16.14 -13.50 -9.11
C SER A 138 -15.17 -12.60 -8.36
N GLY A 139 -15.60 -11.44 -7.92
CA GLY A 139 -14.74 -10.40 -7.35
C GLY A 139 -13.88 -9.70 -8.39
N GLU A 140 -13.27 -8.60 -8.00
CA GLU A 140 -12.35 -7.83 -8.85
C GLU A 140 -10.91 -8.30 -8.69
N THR A 141 -10.09 -8.10 -9.73
CA THR A 141 -8.67 -8.46 -9.73
C THR A 141 -7.83 -7.23 -10.02
N SER A 142 -6.82 -6.98 -9.19
CA SER A 142 -5.80 -5.96 -9.41
C SER A 142 -4.47 -6.60 -9.82
N ASN A 143 -3.79 -5.99 -10.80
CA ASN A 143 -2.44 -6.37 -11.21
C ASN A 143 -1.34 -5.54 -10.51
N ALA A 144 -1.69 -4.71 -9.56
CA ALA A 144 -0.75 -3.89 -8.82
C ALA A 144 0.30 -4.74 -8.10
N LEU A 145 1.55 -4.28 -8.12
CA LEU A 145 2.63 -4.90 -7.33
C LEU A 145 2.47 -4.50 -5.87
N ILE A 146 2.12 -5.47 -5.04
CA ILE A 146 1.96 -5.30 -3.59
C ILE A 146 2.78 -6.33 -2.82
N GLY A 147 3.12 -6.03 -1.58
CA GLY A 147 3.77 -6.95 -0.65
C GLY A 147 3.15 -6.91 0.74
N LEU A 148 3.40 -7.92 1.55
CA LEU A 148 2.85 -7.99 2.91
C LEU A 148 3.35 -6.84 3.81
N GLN A 149 4.54 -6.30 3.55
CA GLN A 149 5.06 -5.12 4.23
C GLN A 149 4.18 -3.88 4.03
N ASP A 150 3.38 -3.84 2.97
CA ASP A 150 2.48 -2.72 2.66
C ASP A 150 1.27 -2.63 3.60
N MET A 151 1.00 -3.70 4.33
CA MET A 151 -0.12 -3.72 5.28
C MET A 151 0.02 -2.65 6.36
N TYR A 152 1.26 -2.37 6.81
CA TYR A 152 1.50 -1.35 7.82
C TYR A 152 1.03 0.04 7.33
N ALA A 153 1.51 0.49 6.18
CA ALA A 153 1.13 1.78 5.61
C ALA A 153 -0.37 1.82 5.21
N THR A 154 -0.91 0.70 4.72
CA THR A 154 -2.31 0.62 4.33
C THR A 154 -3.23 0.76 5.54
N PHE A 155 -2.95 0.07 6.64
CA PHE A 155 -3.73 0.23 7.87
C PHE A 155 -3.53 1.58 8.53
N SER A 156 -2.29 2.12 8.55
CA SER A 156 -2.03 3.49 8.98
C SER A 156 -2.89 4.50 8.21
N ARG A 157 -2.98 4.33 6.89
CA ARG A 157 -3.82 5.16 6.02
C ARG A 157 -5.30 5.04 6.35
N ILE A 158 -5.81 3.82 6.57
CA ILE A 158 -7.22 3.58 6.91
C ILE A 158 -7.56 4.17 8.28
N LEU A 159 -6.65 4.03 9.24
CA LEU A 159 -6.84 4.52 10.60
C LEU A 159 -6.47 6.00 10.76
N ASN A 160 -5.96 6.63 9.70
CA ASN A 160 -5.42 7.98 9.72
C ASN A 160 -4.34 8.20 10.80
N VAL A 161 -3.50 7.20 11.01
CA VAL A 161 -2.35 7.27 11.93
C VAL A 161 -1.09 7.52 11.09
N PRO A 162 -0.27 8.52 11.43
CA PRO A 162 0.93 8.81 10.65
C PRO A 162 1.94 7.66 10.73
N LEU A 163 2.64 7.42 9.64
CA LEU A 163 3.80 6.52 9.63
C LEU A 163 4.98 7.16 10.37
N PRO A 164 5.91 6.33 10.91
CA PRO A 164 7.14 6.85 11.50
C PRO A 164 7.86 7.81 10.57
N ASP A 165 8.27 8.98 11.04
CA ASP A 165 9.07 9.92 10.26
C ASP A 165 10.54 9.47 10.21
N LEU A 166 10.89 8.78 9.16
CA LEU A 166 12.23 8.24 8.94
C LEU A 166 13.30 9.35 8.83
N ARG A 167 12.92 10.59 8.47
CA ARG A 167 13.80 11.74 8.39
C ARG A 167 14.35 12.15 9.77
N ASN A 168 13.57 11.90 10.81
CA ASN A 168 13.93 12.18 12.20
C ASN A 168 14.57 10.97 12.90
N GLY A 169 14.98 9.95 12.14
CA GLY A 169 15.60 8.74 12.68
C GLY A 169 14.62 7.75 13.31
N ALA A 170 13.30 7.98 13.22
CA ALA A 170 12.31 6.96 13.58
C ALA A 170 12.47 5.73 12.69
N LYS A 171 12.15 4.57 13.22
CA LYS A 171 12.26 3.28 12.51
C LYS A 171 10.88 2.66 12.33
N GLY A 172 10.75 1.89 11.26
CA GLY A 172 9.56 1.14 10.92
C GLY A 172 8.91 1.59 9.62
N ALA A 173 8.34 0.64 8.91
CA ALA A 173 7.68 0.84 7.63
C ALA A 173 8.60 1.41 6.52
N GLU A 174 9.90 1.10 6.55
CA GLU A 174 10.91 1.62 5.61
C GLU A 174 10.57 1.30 4.15
N ASP A 175 9.93 0.16 3.89
CA ASP A 175 9.50 -0.31 2.57
C ASP A 175 7.98 -0.43 2.43
N SER A 176 7.21 0.13 3.36
CA SER A 176 5.76 0.01 3.41
C SER A 176 5.07 1.20 2.71
N PHE A 177 4.18 0.90 1.76
CA PHE A 177 3.36 1.88 1.04
C PHE A 177 1.89 1.51 1.13
N SER A 178 1.02 2.51 1.18
CA SER A 178 -0.42 2.22 1.18
C SER A 178 -0.85 1.68 -0.18
N VAL A 179 -1.47 0.52 -0.17
CA VAL A 179 -2.06 -0.13 -1.36
C VAL A 179 -3.59 -0.06 -1.35
N LEU A 180 -4.16 0.86 -0.58
CA LEU A 180 -5.60 1.02 -0.46
C LEU A 180 -6.28 1.37 -1.79
N SER A 181 -5.63 2.16 -2.64
CA SER A 181 -6.10 2.46 -3.98
C SER A 181 -6.25 1.18 -4.82
N ALA A 182 -5.22 0.33 -4.82
CA ALA A 182 -5.30 -0.96 -5.52
C ALA A 182 -6.41 -1.89 -4.98
N TRP A 183 -6.69 -1.84 -3.67
CA TRP A 183 -7.82 -2.58 -3.07
C TRP A 183 -9.18 -2.07 -3.57
N ARG A 184 -9.26 -0.82 -4.00
CA ARG A 184 -10.45 -0.17 -4.54
C ARG A 184 -10.55 -0.21 -6.06
N GLY A 185 -9.68 -0.97 -6.72
CA GLY A 185 -9.63 -1.04 -8.18
C GLY A 185 -9.00 0.18 -8.87
N GLU A 186 -8.39 1.09 -8.10
CA GLU A 186 -7.71 2.26 -8.64
C GLU A 186 -6.25 1.94 -9.02
N GLU A 187 -5.64 2.77 -9.86
CA GLU A 187 -4.22 2.64 -10.18
C GLU A 187 -3.33 2.86 -8.96
N LEU A 188 -2.29 2.05 -8.87
CA LEU A 188 -1.19 2.22 -7.94
C LEU A 188 0.07 2.60 -8.72
N ALA A 189 0.74 3.67 -8.29
CA ALA A 189 2.01 4.08 -8.90
C ALA A 189 3.03 2.93 -8.83
N SER A 190 3.72 2.72 -9.95
CA SER A 190 4.79 1.73 -10.01
C SER A 190 5.93 2.10 -9.07
N ARG A 191 6.47 1.13 -8.39
CA ARG A 191 7.62 1.29 -7.48
C ARG A 191 8.51 0.06 -7.48
N PRO A 192 9.80 0.21 -7.22
CA PRO A 192 10.68 -0.93 -7.06
C PRO A 192 10.34 -1.71 -5.78
N MET A 193 10.43 -3.02 -5.86
CA MET A 193 10.30 -3.91 -4.70
C MET A 193 11.47 -4.89 -4.68
N ILE A 194 12.15 -4.99 -3.54
CA ILE A 194 13.28 -5.90 -3.33
C ILE A 194 12.82 -7.16 -2.63
N PHE A 195 13.34 -8.28 -3.09
CA PHE A 195 13.16 -9.61 -2.52
C PHE A 195 14.51 -10.19 -2.14
N ASN A 196 14.58 -10.90 -1.03
CA ASN A 196 15.77 -11.61 -0.60
C ASN A 196 15.42 -13.08 -0.37
N ASP A 197 16.34 -13.99 -0.68
CA ASP A 197 16.15 -15.40 -0.37
C ASP A 197 16.47 -15.70 1.12
N HIS A 198 16.12 -16.90 1.55
CA HIS A 198 16.36 -17.34 2.93
C HIS A 198 17.85 -17.56 3.27
N LYS A 199 18.74 -17.47 2.27
CA LYS A 199 20.18 -17.59 2.44
C LYS A 199 20.84 -16.22 2.62
N GLU A 200 20.09 -15.13 2.76
CA GLU A 200 20.65 -13.81 2.95
C GLU A 200 21.74 -13.83 4.03
N GLY A 201 22.92 -13.33 3.70
CA GLY A 201 24.09 -13.39 4.58
C GLY A 201 25.01 -14.60 4.36
N LYS A 202 24.68 -15.53 3.47
CA LYS A 202 25.50 -16.69 3.10
C LYS A 202 25.96 -16.58 1.66
N ASP A 203 27.02 -17.30 1.33
CA ASP A 203 27.51 -17.40 -0.04
C ASP A 203 26.45 -18.01 -0.95
N GLY A 204 26.30 -17.45 -2.15
CA GLY A 204 25.31 -17.86 -3.13
C GLY A 204 23.87 -17.42 -2.83
N ALA A 205 23.67 -16.53 -1.87
CA ALA A 205 22.38 -15.89 -1.68
C ALA A 205 22.03 -14.99 -2.85
N ALA A 206 20.75 -14.91 -3.17
CA ALA A 206 20.22 -14.05 -4.22
C ALA A 206 19.31 -12.96 -3.66
N SER A 207 19.36 -11.78 -4.28
CA SER A 207 18.37 -10.71 -4.14
C SER A 207 17.76 -10.42 -5.50
N ALA A 208 16.52 -9.99 -5.54
CA ALA A 208 15.89 -9.54 -6.77
C ALA A 208 15.20 -8.20 -6.57
N LEU A 209 15.19 -7.37 -7.61
CA LEU A 209 14.37 -6.17 -7.67
C LEU A 209 13.32 -6.37 -8.77
N ARG A 210 12.08 -6.06 -8.47
CA ARG A 210 11.01 -5.96 -9.44
C ARG A 210 10.55 -4.51 -9.58
N LEU A 211 10.34 -4.08 -10.82
CA LEU A 211 9.78 -2.79 -11.19
C LEU A 211 8.88 -2.98 -12.41
N ASP A 212 7.62 -2.63 -12.27
CA ASP A 212 6.65 -2.73 -13.35
C ASP A 212 6.66 -1.42 -14.16
N ASP A 213 6.65 -1.51 -15.49
CA ASP A 213 6.59 -0.40 -16.44
C ASP A 213 7.58 0.75 -16.13
N PRO A 214 8.90 0.48 -15.96
CA PRO A 214 9.87 1.50 -15.63
C PRO A 214 9.97 2.57 -16.72
N GLU A 215 10.14 3.81 -16.30
CA GLU A 215 10.47 4.91 -17.20
C GLU A 215 11.99 5.05 -17.33
N VAL A 216 12.50 4.92 -18.55
CA VAL A 216 13.92 4.99 -18.87
C VAL A 216 14.14 6.02 -19.97
N GLY A 217 14.86 7.10 -19.65
CA GLY A 217 15.15 8.17 -20.63
C GLY A 217 13.89 8.84 -21.20
N GLY A 218 12.85 9.03 -20.40
CA GLY A 218 11.58 9.63 -20.80
C GLY A 218 10.64 8.70 -21.59
N ARG A 219 10.92 7.39 -21.58
CA ARG A 219 10.07 6.37 -22.23
C ARG A 219 9.70 5.28 -21.24
N ILE A 220 8.43 4.89 -21.23
CA ILE A 220 7.97 3.73 -20.47
C ILE A 220 8.39 2.45 -21.20
N ILE A 221 9.12 1.59 -20.51
CA ILE A 221 9.48 0.24 -20.99
C ILE A 221 8.46 -0.74 -20.41
N ASN A 222 7.39 -0.97 -21.17
CA ASN A 222 6.29 -1.83 -20.74
C ASN A 222 6.79 -3.20 -20.29
N GLY A 223 6.27 -3.69 -19.19
CA GLY A 223 6.56 -5.03 -18.68
C GLY A 223 6.69 -5.08 -17.16
N LYS A 224 6.74 -6.29 -16.65
CA LYS A 224 6.95 -6.58 -15.22
C LYS A 224 8.38 -7.07 -15.04
N TRP A 225 9.31 -6.14 -15.00
CA TRP A 225 10.73 -6.44 -15.05
C TRP A 225 11.26 -6.88 -13.70
N LYS A 226 11.93 -8.03 -13.68
CA LYS A 226 12.54 -8.58 -12.47
C LYS A 226 14.00 -8.95 -12.73
N ILE A 227 14.90 -8.29 -12.02
CA ILE A 227 16.36 -8.47 -12.12
C ILE A 227 16.89 -9.11 -10.85
N PHE A 228 17.82 -10.05 -11.02
CA PHE A 228 18.42 -10.81 -9.95
C PHE A 228 19.88 -10.40 -9.76
N PHE A 229 20.32 -10.39 -8.51
CA PHE A 229 21.67 -10.00 -8.10
C PHE A 229 22.30 -11.05 -7.18
N ASP A 230 23.60 -11.07 -7.15
CA ASP A 230 24.36 -11.63 -6.04
C ASP A 230 24.10 -10.77 -4.80
N ALA A 231 23.47 -11.35 -3.77
CA ALA A 231 23.05 -10.62 -2.58
C ALA A 231 24.22 -10.11 -1.76
N THR A 232 25.35 -10.83 -1.76
CA THR A 232 26.56 -10.42 -1.03
C THR A 232 27.15 -9.18 -1.64
N LEU A 233 27.33 -9.18 -2.96
CA LEU A 233 27.85 -8.02 -3.68
C LEU A 233 26.90 -6.83 -3.60
N LEU A 234 25.60 -7.06 -3.71
CA LEU A 234 24.61 -5.97 -3.59
C LEU A 234 24.67 -5.31 -2.20
N ARG A 235 24.89 -6.09 -1.14
CA ARG A 235 25.10 -5.54 0.23
C ARG A 235 26.39 -4.70 0.35
N GLU A 236 27.42 -5.04 -0.40
CA GLU A 236 28.67 -4.27 -0.46
C GLU A 236 28.57 -3.01 -1.34
N GLY A 237 27.37 -2.68 -1.84
CA GLY A 237 27.17 -1.55 -2.77
C GLY A 237 27.63 -1.85 -4.19
N LYS A 238 27.83 -3.11 -4.54
CA LYS A 238 28.22 -3.58 -5.87
C LYS A 238 27.10 -4.39 -6.47
N ALA A 239 26.52 -3.96 -7.57
CA ALA A 239 25.51 -4.72 -8.27
C ALA A 239 26.14 -5.62 -9.34
N ARG A 240 25.94 -6.93 -9.21
CA ARG A 240 26.25 -7.91 -10.24
C ARG A 240 24.95 -8.61 -10.68
N PRO A 241 24.33 -8.17 -11.79
CA PRO A 241 23.17 -8.83 -12.34
C PRO A 241 23.50 -10.28 -12.74
N VAL A 242 22.58 -11.20 -12.46
CA VAL A 242 22.72 -12.63 -12.81
C VAL A 242 21.61 -13.12 -13.73
N GLU A 243 20.39 -12.60 -13.60
CA GLU A 243 19.26 -12.92 -14.46
C GLU A 243 18.35 -11.68 -14.62
N LEU A 244 17.62 -11.62 -15.74
CA LEU A 244 16.61 -10.60 -16.03
C LEU A 244 15.40 -11.26 -16.72
N PHE A 245 14.20 -11.02 -16.20
CA PHE A 245 12.96 -11.56 -16.76
C PHE A 245 11.91 -10.46 -16.95
N ASN A 246 11.05 -10.63 -17.97
CA ASN A 246 9.81 -9.89 -18.07
C ASN A 246 8.64 -10.80 -17.65
N LEU A 247 8.15 -10.64 -16.44
CA LEU A 247 7.09 -11.49 -15.90
C LEU A 247 5.71 -11.26 -16.55
N ALA A 248 5.56 -10.23 -17.41
CA ALA A 248 4.35 -10.04 -18.19
C ALA A 248 4.21 -11.12 -19.27
N ASP A 249 5.34 -11.48 -19.90
CA ASP A 249 5.40 -12.47 -20.99
C ASP A 249 5.88 -13.84 -20.48
N ASP A 250 6.73 -13.84 -19.45
CA ASP A 250 7.37 -15.03 -18.88
C ASP A 250 7.18 -15.09 -17.34
N PRO A 251 5.95 -15.34 -16.86
CA PRO A 251 5.68 -15.42 -15.42
C PRO A 251 6.34 -16.64 -14.75
N MET A 252 6.90 -17.57 -15.54
CA MET A 252 7.59 -18.76 -15.05
C MET A 252 9.11 -18.58 -14.96
N GLU A 253 9.64 -17.41 -15.34
CA GLU A 253 11.07 -17.06 -15.26
C GLU A 253 11.96 -18.07 -16.00
N GLN A 254 11.62 -18.42 -17.26
CA GLN A 254 12.31 -19.41 -18.06
C GLN A 254 13.30 -18.80 -19.05
N THR A 255 13.05 -17.57 -19.52
CA THR A 255 13.83 -16.91 -20.56
C THR A 255 14.64 -15.75 -19.98
N ASN A 256 15.90 -16.03 -19.64
CA ASN A 256 16.81 -15.00 -19.11
C ASN A 256 17.23 -14.01 -20.21
N ARG A 257 16.83 -12.76 -20.07
CA ARG A 257 17.03 -11.66 -21.02
C ARG A 257 18.24 -10.76 -20.69
N LEU A 258 19.07 -11.15 -19.73
CA LEU A 258 20.20 -10.34 -19.27
C LEU A 258 21.19 -9.98 -20.41
N LYS A 259 21.26 -10.80 -21.44
CA LYS A 259 22.19 -10.61 -22.58
C LYS A 259 21.56 -9.88 -23.77
N ASP A 260 20.30 -9.48 -23.70
CA ASP A 260 19.63 -8.76 -24.78
C ASP A 260 20.18 -7.34 -24.88
N GLY A 261 20.89 -7.05 -25.97
CA GLY A 261 21.60 -5.77 -26.13
C GLY A 261 20.69 -4.54 -26.22
N ASP A 262 19.47 -4.69 -26.71
CA ASP A 262 18.43 -3.66 -26.78
C ASP A 262 17.88 -3.28 -25.40
N LEU A 263 18.04 -4.14 -24.38
CA LEU A 263 17.61 -3.90 -23.00
C LEU A 263 18.69 -3.23 -22.12
N ARG A 264 19.85 -2.88 -22.69
CA ARG A 264 20.96 -2.29 -21.91
C ARG A 264 20.54 -1.03 -21.12
N PRO A 265 19.81 -0.04 -21.66
CA PRO A 265 19.38 1.11 -20.88
C PRO A 265 18.44 0.74 -19.71
N LEU A 266 17.56 -0.23 -19.93
CA LEU A 266 16.71 -0.77 -18.86
C LEU A 266 17.54 -1.47 -17.78
N LEU A 267 18.51 -2.27 -18.16
CA LEU A 267 19.40 -2.97 -17.24
C LEU A 267 20.15 -1.98 -16.35
N GLU A 268 20.75 -0.94 -16.94
CA GLU A 268 21.45 0.12 -16.21
C GLU A 268 20.52 0.81 -15.22
N HIS A 269 19.29 1.15 -15.63
CA HIS A 269 18.29 1.75 -14.76
C HIS A 269 17.90 0.84 -13.58
N LEU A 270 17.62 -0.44 -13.82
CA LEU A 270 17.26 -1.39 -12.76
C LEU A 270 18.40 -1.63 -11.76
N VAL A 271 19.66 -1.63 -12.25
CA VAL A 271 20.86 -1.70 -11.41
C VAL A 271 20.95 -0.46 -10.52
N GLU A 272 20.75 0.73 -11.08
CA GLU A 272 20.76 1.99 -10.34
C GLU A 272 19.67 1.99 -9.25
N GLN A 273 18.46 1.56 -9.58
CA GLN A 273 17.35 1.45 -8.62
C GLN A 273 17.69 0.49 -7.48
N ALA A 274 18.31 -0.66 -7.76
CA ALA A 274 18.67 -1.64 -6.74
C ALA A 274 19.75 -1.08 -5.78
N LEU A 275 20.79 -0.43 -6.30
CA LEU A 275 21.83 0.19 -5.50
C LEU A 275 21.28 1.35 -4.67
N TRP A 276 20.48 2.19 -5.27
CA TRP A 276 19.86 3.32 -4.59
C TRP A 276 18.97 2.86 -3.44
N HIS A 277 18.08 1.90 -3.70
CA HIS A 277 17.20 1.33 -2.70
C HIS A 277 18.00 0.72 -1.54
N ARG A 278 19.06 -0.02 -1.86
CA ARG A 278 19.93 -0.65 -0.86
C ARG A 278 20.69 0.39 -0.02
N ASN A 279 21.28 1.39 -0.65
CA ASN A 279 22.11 2.40 0.02
C ASN A 279 21.27 3.36 0.87
N SER A 280 20.00 3.54 0.57
CA SER A 280 19.09 4.41 1.32
C SER A 280 18.57 3.77 2.61
N GLY A 281 18.73 2.45 2.79
CA GLY A 281 18.20 1.74 3.94
C GLY A 281 16.70 1.47 3.87
N GLY A 282 16.10 1.60 2.68
CA GLY A 282 14.69 1.32 2.41
C GLY A 282 14.07 2.32 1.42
N HIS A 283 13.00 1.91 0.74
CA HIS A 283 12.41 2.70 -0.34
C HIS A 283 11.87 4.06 0.13
N ARG A 284 11.23 4.13 1.28
CA ARG A 284 10.74 5.40 1.84
C ARG A 284 11.86 6.38 2.17
N LEU A 285 13.03 5.90 2.62
CA LEU A 285 14.23 6.74 2.79
C LEU A 285 14.80 7.14 1.43
N ALA A 286 14.84 6.25 0.46
CA ALA A 286 15.28 6.52 -0.88
C ALA A 286 14.51 7.69 -1.52
N ILE A 287 13.19 7.70 -1.41
CA ILE A 287 12.34 8.79 -1.88
C ILE A 287 12.75 10.14 -1.27
N PHE A 288 13.10 10.17 0.02
CA PHE A 288 13.53 11.40 0.69
C PHE A 288 14.91 11.92 0.24
N THR A 289 15.73 11.07 -0.36
CA THR A 289 17.09 11.42 -0.83
C THR A 289 17.16 11.78 -2.32
N THR A 290 16.06 11.66 -3.04
CA THR A 290 16.03 11.92 -4.49
C THR A 290 16.21 13.42 -4.80
N PRO A 291 17.10 13.81 -5.73
CA PRO A 291 17.34 15.21 -6.07
C PRO A 291 16.12 15.99 -6.59
N LYS A 292 15.15 15.28 -7.16
CA LYS A 292 13.92 15.85 -7.73
C LYS A 292 12.76 15.98 -6.74
N ARG A 293 12.95 15.59 -5.48
CA ARG A 293 11.94 15.72 -4.44
C ARG A 293 11.86 17.17 -3.96
N LEU A 294 10.68 17.74 -3.98
CA LEU A 294 10.42 19.11 -3.58
C LEU A 294 9.53 19.14 -2.36
N ILE A 295 9.94 19.92 -1.37
CA ILE A 295 9.16 20.20 -0.17
C ILE A 295 8.59 21.61 -0.30
N LEU A 296 7.27 21.70 -0.47
CA LEU A 296 6.54 22.94 -0.48
C LEU A 296 6.14 23.26 0.95
N ASP A 297 6.95 24.05 1.62
CA ASP A 297 6.74 24.46 3.00
C ASP A 297 6.12 25.86 3.04
N TRP A 298 4.81 25.93 3.28
CA TRP A 298 4.05 27.19 3.24
C TRP A 298 4.32 28.13 4.42
N ARG A 299 5.10 27.73 5.41
CA ARG A 299 5.64 28.65 6.43
C ARG A 299 6.76 29.55 5.86
N LYS A 300 7.35 29.13 4.74
CA LYS A 300 8.43 29.84 4.05
C LYS A 300 7.88 30.74 2.95
N LYS A 301 8.36 31.98 2.89
CA LYS A 301 7.95 32.95 1.87
C LYS A 301 8.37 32.56 0.44
N LYS A 302 9.38 31.69 0.29
CA LYS A 302 9.94 31.29 -1.00
C LYS A 302 9.84 29.76 -1.14
N GLN A 303 9.11 29.31 -2.16
CA GLN A 303 9.02 27.91 -2.51
C GLN A 303 10.20 27.46 -3.38
N PRO A 304 10.50 26.14 -3.49
CA PRO A 304 11.54 25.62 -4.36
C PRO A 304 11.36 26.09 -5.81
N THR A 305 12.47 26.32 -6.51
CA THR A 305 12.48 26.68 -7.92
C THR A 305 12.42 25.43 -8.81
N GLY A 306 11.85 25.57 -10.01
CA GLY A 306 11.81 24.51 -11.02
C GLY A 306 10.47 23.78 -11.14
N LEU A 307 9.50 24.06 -10.28
CA LEU A 307 8.14 23.52 -10.39
C LEU A 307 7.14 24.68 -10.54
N ARG A 308 6.35 24.66 -11.61
CA ARG A 308 5.26 25.63 -11.80
C ARG A 308 4.06 25.17 -10.98
N ILE A 309 3.71 25.96 -9.95
CA ILE A 309 2.60 25.67 -9.04
C ILE A 309 1.51 26.72 -9.29
N THR A 310 0.28 26.28 -9.47
CA THR A 310 -0.89 27.15 -9.47
C THR A 310 -1.68 26.89 -8.20
N LEU A 311 -1.93 27.98 -7.46
CA LEU A 311 -2.69 27.95 -6.21
C LEU A 311 -3.96 28.77 -6.39
N ALA A 312 -5.10 28.15 -6.09
CA ALA A 312 -6.40 28.83 -6.02
C ALA A 312 -7.09 28.44 -4.71
N THR A 313 -8.07 29.25 -4.32
CA THR A 313 -8.86 29.01 -3.10
C THR A 313 -10.34 29.23 -3.40
N LYS A 314 -11.19 28.51 -2.69
CA LYS A 314 -12.62 28.75 -2.60
C LYS A 314 -12.92 29.31 -1.19
N GLY A 315 -13.68 30.39 -1.11
CA GLY A 315 -14.09 31.01 0.14
C GLY A 315 -13.38 32.32 0.48
N GLY A 316 -12.16 32.55 -0.03
CA GLY A 316 -11.41 33.76 0.25
C GLY A 316 -10.04 33.83 -0.43
N LYS A 317 -9.18 34.74 0.00
CA LYS A 317 -7.81 34.86 -0.49
C LYS A 317 -6.85 33.95 0.27
N PRO A 318 -5.83 33.34 -0.41
CA PRO A 318 -4.83 32.57 0.31
C PRO A 318 -4.03 33.46 1.28
N THR A 319 -3.79 32.95 2.47
CA THR A 319 -2.95 33.58 3.50
C THR A 319 -1.85 32.63 3.93
N MET A 320 -0.69 33.18 4.26
CA MET A 320 0.45 32.40 4.78
C MET A 320 0.96 33.03 6.06
N ASN A 321 1.24 32.18 7.06
CA ASN A 321 1.89 32.56 8.30
C ASN A 321 2.84 31.45 8.80
N GLU A 322 3.30 31.54 10.05
CA GLU A 322 4.17 30.56 10.70
C GLU A 322 3.57 29.14 10.78
N GLU A 323 2.25 29.03 10.72
CA GLU A 323 1.56 27.74 10.79
C GLU A 323 1.33 27.09 9.41
N GLY A 324 1.31 27.89 8.32
CA GLY A 324 1.11 27.40 6.96
C GLY A 324 0.15 28.23 6.11
N LEU A 325 -0.38 27.58 5.05
CA LEU A 325 -1.33 28.15 4.09
C LEU A 325 -2.77 27.96 4.59
N GLY A 326 -3.52 29.05 4.66
CA GLY A 326 -4.95 29.09 4.97
C GLY A 326 -5.69 30.04 4.03
N ILE A 327 -6.92 30.39 4.39
CA ILE A 327 -7.79 31.27 3.61
C ILE A 327 -8.23 32.45 4.48
N ALA A 328 -8.16 33.68 3.95
CA ALA A 328 -8.69 34.88 4.59
C ALA A 328 -10.07 35.20 4.03
N GLY A 329 -11.08 35.24 4.86
CA GLY A 329 -12.46 35.58 4.47
C GLY A 329 -13.52 35.02 5.39
N GLY A 330 -13.22 33.95 6.12
CA GLY A 330 -14.01 33.45 7.23
C GLY A 330 -13.65 34.14 8.55
N GLY A 331 -14.02 33.54 9.67
CA GLY A 331 -13.74 34.06 11.02
C GLY A 331 -12.27 34.01 11.42
N THR A 332 -11.50 33.10 10.81
CA THR A 332 -10.07 32.86 11.10
C THR A 332 -9.27 32.75 9.81
N PRO A 333 -7.94 32.98 9.81
CA PRO A 333 -7.09 32.79 8.64
C PRO A 333 -6.71 31.32 8.42
N GLN A 334 -7.63 30.40 8.64
CA GLN A 334 -7.52 28.95 8.45
C GLN A 334 -8.44 28.50 7.32
N VAL A 335 -8.48 27.21 7.00
CA VAL A 335 -9.49 26.65 6.10
C VAL A 335 -10.70 26.29 6.94
N ASP A 336 -11.73 27.11 6.88
CA ASP A 336 -12.96 26.95 7.63
C ASP A 336 -13.98 26.08 6.86
N SER A 337 -15.08 25.71 7.50
CA SER A 337 -16.10 24.85 6.87
C SER A 337 -16.66 25.48 5.58
N GLY A 338 -16.64 24.72 4.50
CA GLY A 338 -17.06 25.16 3.17
C GLY A 338 -15.97 25.79 2.31
N GLU A 339 -14.76 25.94 2.82
CA GLU A 339 -13.61 26.49 2.11
C GLU A 339 -12.69 25.37 1.54
N ALA A 340 -11.91 25.69 0.53
CA ALA A 340 -10.98 24.75 -0.11
C ALA A 340 -9.71 25.41 -0.62
N ILE A 341 -8.58 24.69 -0.52
CA ILE A 341 -7.32 24.98 -1.23
C ILE A 341 -7.23 24.08 -2.45
N LEU A 342 -6.93 24.68 -3.60
CA LEU A 342 -6.82 24.03 -4.89
C LEU A 342 -5.39 24.19 -5.40
N ILE A 343 -4.69 23.10 -5.63
CA ILE A 343 -3.28 23.09 -6.08
C ILE A 343 -3.18 22.29 -7.37
N SER A 344 -2.54 22.87 -8.38
CA SER A 344 -2.16 22.12 -9.58
C SER A 344 -0.72 22.44 -9.98
N PHE A 345 -0.13 21.54 -10.77
CA PHE A 345 1.25 21.61 -11.19
C PHE A 345 1.33 21.70 -12.72
N GLY A 346 2.39 22.32 -13.24
CA GLY A 346 2.62 22.44 -14.69
C GLY A 346 3.16 21.16 -15.34
N GLN A 347 3.39 20.11 -14.57
CA GLN A 347 3.87 18.80 -14.99
C GLN A 347 3.31 17.72 -14.07
N ASP A 348 3.46 16.47 -14.45
CA ASP A 348 3.05 15.33 -13.62
C ASP A 348 3.88 15.29 -12.33
N VAL A 349 3.21 15.05 -11.21
CA VAL A 349 3.88 14.91 -9.90
C VAL A 349 3.28 13.75 -9.12
N LEU A 350 4.13 13.05 -8.38
CA LEU A 350 3.69 12.17 -7.30
C LEU A 350 3.56 13.01 -6.03
N ILE A 351 2.40 13.01 -5.42
CA ILE A 351 2.19 13.64 -4.13
C ILE A 351 2.46 12.60 -3.05
N GLU A 352 3.62 12.73 -2.42
CA GLU A 352 4.07 11.77 -1.40
C GLU A 352 3.36 11.98 -0.07
N SER A 353 3.24 13.23 0.35
CA SER A 353 2.52 13.55 1.58
C SER A 353 2.06 15.00 1.65
N ALA A 354 1.03 15.24 2.44
CA ALA A 354 0.60 16.56 2.86
C ALA A 354 0.50 16.61 4.39
N ALA A 355 1.09 17.63 4.99
CA ALA A 355 0.96 17.90 6.42
C ALA A 355 -0.01 19.07 6.63
N ILE A 356 -1.07 18.82 7.37
CA ILE A 356 -2.00 19.84 7.82
C ILE A 356 -1.88 20.03 9.33
N VAL A 357 -2.16 21.22 9.80
CA VAL A 357 -2.11 21.58 11.22
C VAL A 357 -3.41 22.25 11.58
N ALA A 358 -4.03 21.79 12.65
CA ALA A 358 -5.17 22.46 13.26
C ALA A 358 -4.72 23.65 14.11
N GLY A 359 -5.61 24.63 14.23
CA GLY A 359 -5.58 25.57 15.32
C GLY A 359 -6.04 24.92 16.62
N THR A 360 -6.85 25.62 17.37
CA THR A 360 -7.49 25.08 18.58
C THR A 360 -8.77 24.31 18.22
N GLY A 361 -8.94 23.10 18.70
CA GLY A 361 -10.16 22.29 18.54
C GLY A 361 -10.06 21.18 17.51
N THR A 362 -11.19 20.53 17.22
CA THR A 362 -11.27 19.42 16.26
C THR A 362 -11.05 19.92 14.84
N CYS A 363 -10.19 19.27 14.08
CA CYS A 363 -10.00 19.58 12.66
C CYS A 363 -10.35 18.37 11.78
N GLY A 364 -10.80 18.67 10.57
CA GLY A 364 -11.10 17.65 9.59
C GLY A 364 -11.49 18.25 8.25
N GLY A 365 -11.45 17.43 7.23
CA GLY A 365 -11.77 17.84 5.86
C GLY A 365 -11.73 16.67 4.92
N PHE A 366 -11.56 16.97 3.64
CA PHE A 366 -11.42 15.99 2.57
C PHE A 366 -10.30 16.41 1.63
N TYR A 367 -9.64 15.43 1.04
CA TYR A 367 -8.81 15.68 -0.13
C TYR A 367 -9.33 14.90 -1.33
N GLN A 368 -9.12 15.45 -2.50
CA GLN A 368 -9.51 14.87 -3.78
C GLN A 368 -8.41 15.13 -4.81
N ILE A 369 -8.09 14.14 -5.62
CA ILE A 369 -7.16 14.24 -6.74
C ILE A 369 -7.95 14.11 -8.02
N GLY A 370 -7.95 15.16 -8.84
CA GLY A 370 -8.74 15.21 -10.06
C GLY A 370 -10.21 14.92 -9.80
N ASP A 371 -10.80 14.06 -10.61
CA ASP A 371 -12.21 13.66 -10.51
C ASP A 371 -12.44 12.44 -9.60
N LYS A 372 -11.41 11.96 -8.89
CA LYS A 372 -11.55 10.81 -7.98
C LYS A 372 -12.46 11.14 -6.79
N ALA A 373 -13.01 10.11 -6.15
CA ALA A 373 -13.83 10.30 -4.96
C ALA A 373 -13.02 10.96 -3.83
N PRO A 374 -13.59 11.96 -3.12
CA PRO A 374 -12.92 12.60 -2.01
C PRO A 374 -12.71 11.63 -0.85
N LEU A 375 -11.58 11.76 -0.17
CA LEU A 375 -11.18 10.97 0.99
C LEU A 375 -11.05 11.86 2.21
N ALA A 376 -11.52 11.38 3.37
CA ALA A 376 -11.54 12.16 4.60
C ALA A 376 -10.12 12.44 5.13
N ILE A 377 -9.97 13.63 5.69
CA ILE A 377 -8.80 14.09 6.46
C ILE A 377 -9.23 14.18 7.91
N TYR A 378 -8.46 13.58 8.81
CA TYR A 378 -8.65 13.73 10.25
C TYR A 378 -7.35 14.23 10.87
N CYS A 379 -7.44 15.18 11.78
CA CYS A 379 -6.31 15.56 12.61
C CYS A 379 -6.34 14.76 13.91
N VAL A 380 -5.18 14.32 14.33
CA VAL A 380 -4.98 13.56 15.58
C VAL A 380 -4.12 14.43 16.51
N ASP A 381 -4.54 14.55 17.74
CA ASP A 381 -3.75 15.08 18.82
C ASP A 381 -2.76 13.99 19.26
N ALA A 382 -1.50 14.12 18.86
CA ALA A 382 -0.50 13.08 19.02
C ALA A 382 -0.04 12.89 20.48
N ASP A 383 -0.17 13.92 21.32
CA ASP A 383 0.27 13.94 22.71
C ASP A 383 -0.87 14.19 23.73
N ASN A 384 -2.08 14.33 23.23
CA ASN A 384 -3.31 14.54 24.02
C ASN A 384 -3.31 15.84 24.85
N ASP A 385 -2.55 16.85 24.40
CA ASP A 385 -2.43 18.15 25.08
C ASP A 385 -3.35 19.25 24.52
N SER A 386 -4.12 18.92 23.48
CA SER A 386 -5.11 19.79 22.79
C SER A 386 -4.51 21.01 22.06
N LYS A 387 -3.20 21.13 21.94
CA LYS A 387 -2.56 22.34 21.41
C LYS A 387 -2.13 22.24 19.95
N ASP A 388 -1.71 21.06 19.48
CA ASP A 388 -1.14 20.89 18.15
C ASP A 388 -1.68 19.62 17.46
N GLN A 389 -2.90 19.68 16.94
CA GLN A 389 -3.43 18.57 16.14
C GLN A 389 -2.78 18.58 14.75
N GLN A 390 -2.14 17.48 14.37
CA GLN A 390 -1.51 17.32 13.08
C GLN A 390 -2.15 16.18 12.31
N GLY A 391 -2.43 16.42 11.03
CA GLY A 391 -2.80 15.39 10.07
C GLY A 391 -1.69 15.23 9.04
N ILE A 392 -1.14 14.03 8.89
CA ILE A 392 -0.19 13.71 7.84
C ILE A 392 -0.87 12.74 6.89
N LEU A 393 -1.12 13.20 5.68
CA LEU A 393 -1.59 12.36 4.58
C LEU A 393 -0.36 11.85 3.84
N SER A 394 -0.26 10.56 3.60
CA SER A 394 0.83 9.94 2.84
C SER A 394 0.29 9.18 1.63
N ASP A 395 1.13 9.04 0.62
CA ASP A 395 0.82 8.29 -0.61
C ASP A 395 -0.47 8.75 -1.30
N LEU A 396 -0.59 10.07 -1.49
CA LEU A 396 -1.79 10.62 -2.12
C LEU A 396 -1.91 10.25 -3.60
N GLY A 397 -0.80 9.87 -4.24
CA GLY A 397 -0.79 9.37 -5.60
C GLY A 397 -0.34 10.40 -6.64
N VAL A 398 -0.47 10.03 -7.91
CA VAL A 398 -0.06 10.86 -9.04
C VAL A 398 -1.13 11.90 -9.36
N LEU A 399 -0.69 13.14 -9.51
CA LEU A 399 -1.47 14.26 -10.03
C LEU A 399 -0.89 14.63 -11.41
N LYS A 400 -1.70 14.52 -12.45
CA LYS A 400 -1.29 14.87 -13.82
C LYS A 400 -1.14 16.38 -13.98
N ALA A 401 -0.37 16.80 -14.99
CA ALA A 401 -0.19 18.22 -15.33
C ALA A 401 -1.53 18.93 -15.52
N GLY A 402 -1.77 19.98 -14.73
CA GLY A 402 -3.03 20.74 -14.76
C GLY A 402 -4.20 20.13 -13.99
N GLU A 403 -4.09 18.88 -13.55
CA GLU A 403 -5.07 18.26 -12.65
C GLU A 403 -5.02 18.92 -11.26
N ILE A 404 -6.11 18.87 -10.51
CA ILE A 404 -6.24 19.61 -9.24
C ILE A 404 -6.18 18.66 -8.06
N LEU A 405 -5.24 18.90 -7.14
CA LEU A 405 -5.36 18.44 -5.75
C LEU A 405 -6.27 19.44 -5.01
N ARG A 406 -7.40 18.96 -4.55
CA ARG A 406 -8.34 19.72 -3.75
C ARG A 406 -8.24 19.30 -2.28
N LEU A 407 -8.00 20.25 -1.40
CA LEU A 407 -8.06 20.10 0.06
C LEU A 407 -9.25 20.93 0.54
N ASP A 408 -10.28 20.30 1.05
CA ASP A 408 -11.63 20.84 1.20
C ASP A 408 -12.16 20.57 2.61
N SER A 409 -12.83 21.53 3.19
CA SER A 409 -13.56 21.42 4.45
C SER A 409 -15.08 21.37 4.26
N SER A 410 -15.58 21.20 3.06
CA SER A 410 -17.02 21.01 2.80
C SER A 410 -17.48 19.62 3.24
N PRO A 411 -18.69 19.49 3.86
CA PRO A 411 -19.25 18.19 4.20
C PRO A 411 -19.45 17.33 2.95
N HIS A 412 -19.03 16.05 3.02
CA HIS A 412 -19.23 15.06 1.96
C HIS A 412 -19.78 13.75 2.54
N TYR A 413 -20.68 13.10 1.83
CA TYR A 413 -21.24 11.78 2.19
C TYR A 413 -21.81 11.69 3.62
N GLY A 414 -22.38 12.79 4.14
CA GLY A 414 -22.94 12.82 5.50
C GLY A 414 -21.91 12.86 6.63
N VAL A 415 -20.65 13.07 6.30
CA VAL A 415 -19.57 13.31 7.27
C VAL A 415 -19.33 14.81 7.38
N GLU A 416 -19.38 15.34 8.60
CA GLU A 416 -19.04 16.74 8.86
C GLU A 416 -17.54 16.98 8.66
N ALA A 417 -17.22 18.13 8.10
CA ALA A 417 -15.85 18.60 7.92
C ALA A 417 -15.71 19.93 8.68
N PRO A 418 -15.31 19.91 9.96
CA PRO A 418 -15.27 21.11 10.79
C PRO A 418 -14.31 22.19 10.28
N GLY A 419 -13.39 21.84 9.38
CA GLY A 419 -12.37 22.78 8.92
C GLY A 419 -11.32 23.04 10.00
N ASN A 420 -10.96 24.32 10.19
CA ASN A 420 -10.07 24.80 11.24
C ASN A 420 -8.63 24.26 11.11
N TRP A 421 -8.10 24.22 9.88
CA TRP A 421 -6.76 23.73 9.60
C TRP A 421 -6.00 24.61 8.59
N ARG A 422 -4.69 24.39 8.50
CA ARG A 422 -3.78 24.98 7.52
C ARG A 422 -2.96 23.89 6.84
N LEU A 423 -2.65 24.07 5.56
CA LEU A 423 -1.67 23.25 4.88
C LEU A 423 -0.26 23.75 5.24
N ARG A 424 0.47 22.98 6.02
CA ARG A 424 1.84 23.31 6.44
C ARG A 424 2.85 22.94 5.36
N GLU A 425 2.78 21.72 4.87
CA GLU A 425 3.76 21.15 3.96
C GLU A 425 3.10 20.23 2.93
N LEU A 426 3.56 20.28 1.71
CA LEU A 426 3.23 19.31 0.67
C LEU A 426 4.54 18.79 0.08
N ILE A 427 4.72 17.48 0.11
CA ILE A 427 5.88 16.84 -0.46
C ILE A 427 5.48 16.24 -1.78
N VAL A 428 6.15 16.70 -2.83
CA VAL A 428 5.93 16.26 -4.19
C VAL A 428 7.22 15.78 -4.83
N ARG A 429 7.08 14.83 -5.73
CA ARG A 429 8.15 14.37 -6.60
C ARG A 429 7.75 14.64 -8.04
N THR A 430 8.62 15.28 -8.81
CA THR A 430 8.38 15.45 -10.25
C THR A 430 8.50 14.08 -10.93
N LEU A 431 7.57 13.83 -11.85
CA LEU A 431 7.60 12.68 -12.74
C LEU A 431 8.03 13.23 -14.10
N ASP A 432 9.35 13.31 -14.33
CA ASP A 432 9.93 13.72 -15.62
C ASP A 432 10.13 12.51 -16.54
#